data_5d7a3cbf53eb72a5fee1c6e50e0e489f
#
_entry.id   5d7a3cbf53eb72a5fee1c6e50e0e489f
#
_cell.length_a   1.000
_cell.length_b   1.000
_cell.length_c   1.000
_cell.angle_alpha   90.00
_cell.angle_beta   90.00
_cell.angle_gamma   90.00
#
_symmetry.space_group_name_H-M   'P 1'
#
loop_
_entity.id
_entity.type
_entity.pdbx_description
1 polymer ?
#
loop_
_entity_poly.entity_id
_entity_poly.type
_entity_poly.pdbx_seq_one_letter_code
_entity_poly.pdbx_strand_id
1 'polypeptide(L)'
;MLVPVPNAEEVSAENIKESVDAATLNGKLYGYPMTADNGYFMYYNKDYFTEEDVKSLDKMLSVAQAAGKKVAMEFNSGYLYSFFGNTGLKLSLNEDGVTNACNWNDTSGDIRGVDIEEALKRITSNAGFLSCPNGEIADKMKSGEVIAGISGVWDVMNAKEAWGADYGACKLPAYTCAGREVQMASFTGYKMMGVNAYSKNKDWACKLADWMTNEENQKIRFTERNQGPSNINAAASPDIKKVAAIQAVIDQSKYGTLQRVGNSYWDACKSFADTILSGNTGGLSEQELMDVLVDGITASTVK
;
A
#
# COMPACT_ATOMS: atom_id res chain seq x y z
N MET A 1 20.23 -1.65 14.39
CA MET A 1 19.65 -1.71 15.75
C MET A 1 19.19 -0.31 16.15
N LEU A 2 18.01 -0.18 16.80
CA LEU A 2 17.49 1.10 17.27
C LEU A 2 17.56 1.19 18.80
N VAL A 3 17.57 2.42 19.32
CA VAL A 3 17.46 2.71 20.75
C VAL A 3 15.98 2.63 21.14
N PRO A 4 15.60 1.99 22.26
CA PRO A 4 14.27 2.12 22.82
C PRO A 4 13.93 3.58 23.12
N VAL A 5 12.70 4.01 22.86
CA VAL A 5 12.23 5.37 23.14
C VAL A 5 12.21 5.60 24.65
N PRO A 6 12.94 6.61 25.19
CA PRO A 6 13.04 6.84 26.64
C PRO A 6 11.73 7.25 27.30
N ASN A 7 10.91 8.05 26.60
CA ASN A 7 9.61 8.55 27.05
C ASN A 7 8.44 7.80 26.37
N ALA A 8 8.55 6.46 26.28
CA ALA A 8 7.64 5.61 25.54
C ALA A 8 6.17 5.72 25.99
N GLU A 9 5.91 5.94 27.28
CA GLU A 9 4.54 6.10 27.80
C GLU A 9 3.88 7.37 27.27
N GLU A 10 4.60 8.50 27.29
CA GLU A 10 4.13 9.80 26.78
C GLU A 10 3.89 9.71 25.26
N VAL A 11 4.88 9.25 24.50
CA VAL A 11 4.78 9.10 23.05
C VAL A 11 3.62 8.17 22.67
N SER A 12 3.41 7.09 23.42
CA SER A 12 2.31 6.15 23.17
C SER A 12 0.94 6.77 23.47
N ALA A 13 0.82 7.59 24.51
CA ALA A 13 -0.42 8.25 24.87
C ALA A 13 -0.83 9.33 23.86
N GLU A 14 0.12 9.95 23.18
CA GLU A 14 -0.12 11.03 22.22
C GLU A 14 -0.42 10.56 20.79
N ASN A 15 -0.15 9.31 20.47
CA ASN A 15 -0.26 8.79 19.11
C ASN A 15 -1.30 7.67 18.99
N ILE A 16 -1.87 7.51 17.79
CA ILE A 16 -2.85 6.45 17.52
C ILE A 16 -2.22 5.07 17.76
N LYS A 17 -3.02 4.19 18.35
CA LYS A 17 -2.58 2.88 18.83
C LYS A 17 -1.88 2.06 17.75
N GLU A 18 -2.41 2.06 16.54
CA GLU A 18 -1.90 1.27 15.43
C GLU A 18 -0.48 1.70 15.01
N SER A 19 -0.17 2.99 15.09
CA SER A 19 1.17 3.49 14.79
C SER A 19 2.17 3.17 15.91
N VAL A 20 1.70 3.19 17.16
CA VAL A 20 2.48 2.76 18.33
C VAL A 20 2.76 1.26 18.26
N ASP A 21 1.74 0.43 17.96
CA ASP A 21 1.90 -1.02 17.81
C ASP A 21 2.89 -1.35 16.67
N ALA A 22 2.84 -0.60 15.56
CA ALA A 22 3.77 -0.78 14.44
C ALA A 22 5.23 -0.47 14.82
N ALA A 23 5.45 0.47 15.74
CA ALA A 23 6.76 0.88 16.24
C ALA A 23 7.24 0.04 17.45
N THR A 24 6.40 -0.87 17.95
CA THR A 24 6.69 -1.68 19.12
C THR A 24 7.18 -3.07 18.73
N LEU A 25 8.26 -3.51 19.34
CA LEU A 25 8.82 -4.85 19.21
C LEU A 25 9.13 -5.43 20.60
N ASN A 26 8.62 -6.63 20.89
CA ASN A 26 8.81 -7.30 22.18
C ASN A 26 8.49 -6.39 23.39
N GLY A 27 7.35 -5.67 23.31
CA GLY A 27 6.86 -4.78 24.36
C GLY A 27 7.65 -3.48 24.56
N LYS A 28 8.58 -3.14 23.65
CA LYS A 28 9.34 -1.90 23.70
C LYS A 28 9.12 -1.06 22.46
N LEU A 29 8.88 0.22 22.64
CA LEU A 29 8.76 1.20 21.56
C LEU A 29 10.15 1.56 21.04
N TYR A 30 10.38 1.47 19.71
CA TYR A 30 11.67 1.74 19.06
C TYR A 30 11.60 2.88 18.02
N GLY A 31 10.42 3.46 17.80
CA GLY A 31 10.23 4.56 16.87
C GLY A 31 9.24 5.57 17.40
N TYR A 32 9.48 6.82 17.09
CA TYR A 32 8.55 7.93 17.34
C TYR A 32 7.58 8.00 16.15
N PRO A 33 6.27 7.74 16.32
CA PRO A 33 5.31 7.82 15.23
C PRO A 33 5.23 9.23 14.63
N MET A 34 5.19 9.33 13.30
CA MET A 34 5.22 10.61 12.60
C MET A 34 4.00 10.81 11.71
N THR A 35 3.64 9.79 10.93
CA THR A 35 2.44 9.80 10.09
C THR A 35 1.70 8.47 10.16
N ALA A 36 0.39 8.51 9.90
CA ALA A 36 -0.48 7.35 9.87
C ALA A 36 -1.15 7.15 8.50
N ASP A 37 -0.49 7.55 7.45
CA ASP A 37 -1.01 7.61 6.09
C ASP A 37 -0.16 6.87 5.06
N ASN A 38 0.76 6.03 5.50
CA ASN A 38 1.63 5.28 4.63
C ASN A 38 0.93 4.02 4.09
N GLY A 39 -0.08 4.26 3.27
CA GLY A 39 -0.86 3.28 2.53
C GLY A 39 -1.08 3.75 1.11
N TYR A 40 -1.69 2.91 0.28
CA TYR A 40 -2.01 3.25 -1.09
C TYR A 40 -3.51 3.07 -1.36
N PHE A 41 -4.00 3.87 -2.28
CA PHE A 41 -5.41 4.00 -2.63
C PHE A 41 -5.54 4.43 -4.09
N MET A 42 -6.76 4.67 -4.58
CA MET A 42 -7.02 5.05 -5.97
C MET A 42 -7.17 6.56 -6.11
N TYR A 43 -6.35 7.18 -6.95
CA TYR A 43 -6.59 8.50 -7.55
C TYR A 43 -7.36 8.37 -8.85
N TYR A 44 -8.27 9.31 -9.14
CA TYR A 44 -9.02 9.30 -10.40
C TYR A 44 -9.43 10.71 -10.83
N ASN A 45 -9.59 10.89 -12.13
CA ASN A 45 -10.11 12.12 -12.74
C ASN A 45 -11.64 12.01 -12.90
N LYS A 46 -12.37 12.91 -12.26
CA LYS A 46 -13.85 12.96 -12.26
C LYS A 46 -14.47 13.28 -13.62
N ASP A 47 -13.71 13.85 -14.58
CA ASP A 47 -14.16 14.02 -15.95
C ASP A 47 -14.41 12.68 -16.66
N TYR A 48 -13.76 11.60 -16.21
CA TYR A 48 -13.86 10.28 -16.81
C TYR A 48 -14.66 9.30 -15.98
N PHE A 49 -14.65 9.45 -14.65
CA PHE A 49 -15.22 8.47 -13.72
C PHE A 49 -16.24 9.08 -12.78
N THR A 50 -17.37 8.41 -12.67
CA THR A 50 -18.34 8.65 -11.61
C THR A 50 -17.92 7.95 -10.31
N GLU A 51 -18.57 8.30 -9.19
CA GLU A 51 -18.37 7.61 -7.89
C GLU A 51 -18.76 6.12 -7.94
N GLU A 52 -19.61 5.72 -8.88
CA GLU A 52 -19.98 4.31 -9.08
C GLU A 52 -18.93 3.56 -9.89
N ASP A 53 -18.37 4.19 -10.93
CA ASP A 53 -17.35 3.56 -11.76
C ASP A 53 -16.10 3.17 -10.95
N VAL A 54 -15.69 4.02 -9.99
CA VAL A 54 -14.48 3.80 -9.19
C VAL A 54 -14.63 2.71 -8.13
N LYS A 55 -15.78 2.08 -7.99
CA LYS A 55 -15.98 0.94 -7.11
C LYS A 55 -15.49 -0.37 -7.73
N SER A 56 -15.38 -0.45 -9.04
CA SER A 56 -14.98 -1.65 -9.78
C SER A 56 -13.77 -1.39 -10.69
N LEU A 57 -12.68 -2.12 -10.48
CA LEU A 57 -11.49 -2.03 -11.34
C LEU A 57 -11.82 -2.43 -12.79
N ASP A 58 -12.64 -3.46 -12.98
CA ASP A 58 -13.05 -3.91 -14.31
C ASP A 58 -13.82 -2.81 -15.06
N LYS A 59 -14.68 -2.06 -14.34
CA LYS A 59 -15.38 -0.91 -14.91
C LYS A 59 -14.41 0.23 -15.24
N MET A 60 -13.49 0.56 -14.33
CA MET A 60 -12.49 1.60 -14.58
C MET A 60 -11.62 1.27 -15.80
N LEU A 61 -11.17 0.02 -15.94
CA LEU A 61 -10.41 -0.43 -17.11
C LEU A 61 -11.21 -0.30 -18.41
N SER A 62 -12.50 -0.62 -18.37
CA SER A 62 -13.38 -0.48 -19.55
C SER A 62 -13.56 0.98 -19.96
N VAL A 63 -13.74 1.90 -19.00
CA VAL A 63 -13.82 3.35 -19.25
C VAL A 63 -12.51 3.88 -19.83
N ALA A 64 -11.38 3.52 -19.23
CA ALA A 64 -10.06 3.94 -19.69
C ALA A 64 -9.79 3.43 -21.12
N GLN A 65 -10.06 2.15 -21.39
CA GLN A 65 -9.90 1.58 -22.72
C GLN A 65 -10.77 2.31 -23.77
N ALA A 66 -12.03 2.58 -23.47
CA ALA A 66 -12.94 3.28 -24.37
C ALA A 66 -12.47 4.72 -24.66
N ALA A 67 -11.84 5.37 -23.68
CA ALA A 67 -11.27 6.71 -23.81
C ALA A 67 -9.86 6.74 -24.45
N GLY A 68 -9.26 5.59 -24.74
CA GLY A 68 -7.85 5.50 -25.19
C GLY A 68 -6.87 5.95 -24.11
N LYS A 69 -7.23 5.79 -22.84
CA LYS A 69 -6.49 6.21 -21.65
C LYS A 69 -6.12 5.00 -20.79
N LYS A 70 -5.47 5.26 -19.64
CA LYS A 70 -4.94 4.22 -18.75
C LYS A 70 -5.38 4.38 -17.29
N VAL A 71 -5.60 3.23 -16.64
CA VAL A 71 -5.54 3.06 -15.19
C VAL A 71 -4.17 2.49 -14.85
N ALA A 72 -3.39 3.21 -14.06
CA ALA A 72 -2.00 2.84 -13.78
C ALA A 72 -1.82 2.28 -12.37
N MET A 73 -0.92 1.31 -12.25
CA MET A 73 -0.34 0.91 -10.97
C MET A 73 1.07 0.38 -11.18
N GLU A 74 1.89 0.44 -10.16
CA GLU A 74 3.14 -0.29 -10.15
C GLU A 74 2.83 -1.77 -9.85
N PHE A 75 2.74 -2.57 -10.91
CA PHE A 75 2.42 -3.99 -10.78
C PHE A 75 3.68 -4.77 -10.37
N ASN A 76 4.01 -4.66 -9.09
CA ASN A 76 5.17 -5.30 -8.47
C ASN A 76 4.82 -5.85 -7.08
N SER A 77 5.84 -6.29 -6.36
CA SER A 77 5.72 -6.91 -5.03
C SER A 77 4.91 -6.10 -4.01
N GLY A 78 5.07 -4.76 -3.98
CA GLY A 78 4.39 -3.92 -3.00
C GLY A 78 2.88 -3.85 -3.19
N TYR A 79 2.45 -3.81 -4.45
CA TYR A 79 1.04 -3.66 -4.81
C TYR A 79 0.35 -4.99 -5.14
N LEU A 80 1.10 -6.05 -5.39
CA LEU A 80 0.54 -7.38 -5.70
C LEU A 80 -0.36 -7.90 -4.57
N TYR A 81 -0.04 -7.58 -3.32
CA TYR A 81 -0.86 -7.91 -2.16
C TYR A 81 -2.31 -7.46 -2.30
N SER A 82 -2.58 -6.42 -3.10
CA SER A 82 -3.93 -5.89 -3.32
C SER A 82 -4.92 -6.94 -3.83
N PHE A 83 -4.42 -7.90 -4.58
CA PHE A 83 -5.23 -8.94 -5.20
C PHE A 83 -5.37 -10.19 -4.31
N PHE A 84 -4.48 -10.39 -3.35
CA PHE A 84 -4.50 -11.58 -2.48
C PHE A 84 -5.13 -11.36 -1.11
N GLY A 85 -5.07 -10.13 -0.58
CA GLY A 85 -5.30 -9.87 0.84
C GLY A 85 -6.72 -10.14 1.36
N ASN A 86 -7.77 -10.03 0.54
CA ASN A 86 -9.17 -10.23 0.96
C ASN A 86 -9.81 -11.48 0.34
N THR A 87 -9.03 -12.41 -0.15
CA THR A 87 -9.49 -13.63 -0.82
C THR A 87 -9.73 -14.80 0.13
N GLY A 88 -9.27 -14.69 1.36
CA GLY A 88 -9.21 -15.79 2.32
C GLY A 88 -7.85 -16.48 2.39
N LEU A 89 -7.01 -16.31 1.36
CA LEU A 89 -5.62 -16.78 1.36
C LEU A 89 -4.79 -15.97 2.37
N LYS A 90 -3.73 -16.58 2.93
CA LYS A 90 -2.97 -16.03 4.04
C LYS A 90 -1.52 -15.74 3.66
N LEU A 91 -1.03 -14.65 4.20
CA LEU A 91 0.37 -14.28 4.25
C LEU A 91 0.65 -13.70 5.63
N SER A 92 1.67 -14.20 6.30
CA SER A 92 2.10 -13.69 7.59
C SER A 92 3.59 -13.86 7.80
N LEU A 93 4.18 -13.01 8.65
CA LEU A 93 5.51 -13.21 9.16
C LEU A 93 5.48 -14.30 10.23
N ASN A 94 6.44 -15.23 10.19
CA ASN A 94 6.61 -16.25 11.22
C ASN A 94 7.14 -15.66 12.54
N GLU A 95 7.09 -16.44 13.62
CA GLU A 95 7.56 -16.02 14.95
C GLU A 95 9.05 -15.70 15.00
N ASP A 96 9.84 -16.22 14.05
CA ASP A 96 11.25 -15.89 13.90
C ASP A 96 11.49 -14.43 13.45
N GLY A 97 10.45 -13.73 13.00
CA GLY A 97 10.51 -12.35 12.52
C GLY A 97 11.27 -12.17 11.20
N VAL A 98 11.54 -13.24 10.46
CA VAL A 98 12.39 -13.26 9.25
C VAL A 98 11.74 -13.98 8.08
N THR A 99 11.14 -15.15 8.33
CA THR A 99 10.52 -15.98 7.28
C THR A 99 9.02 -15.78 7.19
N ASN A 100 8.43 -16.14 6.06
CA ASN A 100 7.00 -15.99 5.82
C ASN A 100 6.28 -17.35 5.85
N ALA A 101 5.03 -17.34 6.33
CA ALA A 101 4.03 -18.34 6.04
C ALA A 101 3.10 -17.81 4.95
N CYS A 102 2.87 -18.59 3.90
CA CYS A 102 2.04 -18.22 2.76
C CYS A 102 1.32 -19.46 2.21
N ASN A 103 0.03 -19.33 1.89
CA ASN A 103 -0.75 -20.39 1.25
C ASN A 103 -1.40 -19.88 -0.06
N TRP A 104 -0.80 -18.95 -0.74
CA TRP A 104 -1.37 -18.38 -1.96
C TRP A 104 -1.50 -19.35 -3.11
N ASN A 105 -0.85 -20.51 -3.04
CA ASN A 105 -0.97 -21.62 -3.98
C ASN A 105 -2.01 -22.67 -3.58
N ASP A 106 -2.83 -22.40 -2.55
CA ASP A 106 -3.86 -23.34 -2.10
C ASP A 106 -4.84 -23.64 -3.26
N THR A 107 -5.13 -24.93 -3.45
CA THR A 107 -6.01 -25.45 -4.49
C THR A 107 -7.44 -25.64 -4.02
N SER A 108 -7.71 -25.31 -2.77
CA SER A 108 -9.02 -25.42 -2.11
C SER A 108 -9.53 -24.04 -1.68
N GLY A 109 -10.82 -23.97 -1.41
CA GLY A 109 -11.48 -22.75 -0.96
C GLY A 109 -12.31 -22.05 -2.04
N ASP A 110 -12.94 -20.97 -1.65
CA ASP A 110 -13.84 -20.19 -2.52
C ASP A 110 -13.09 -19.42 -3.63
N ILE A 111 -11.86 -19.01 -3.33
CA ILE A 111 -10.93 -18.37 -4.25
C ILE A 111 -9.57 -19.03 -4.05
N ARG A 112 -9.03 -19.59 -5.12
CA ARG A 112 -7.72 -20.26 -5.16
C ARG A 112 -6.67 -19.31 -5.75
N GLY A 113 -5.41 -19.64 -5.58
CA GLY A 113 -4.32 -18.89 -6.19
C GLY A 113 -4.43 -18.76 -7.71
N VAL A 114 -4.79 -19.86 -8.39
CA VAL A 114 -4.99 -19.88 -9.85
C VAL A 114 -6.14 -18.98 -10.32
N ASP A 115 -7.20 -18.83 -9.53
CA ASP A 115 -8.30 -17.92 -9.88
C ASP A 115 -7.85 -16.44 -9.84
N ILE A 116 -6.92 -16.11 -8.92
CA ILE A 116 -6.31 -14.78 -8.85
C ILE A 116 -5.36 -14.56 -10.03
N GLU A 117 -4.54 -15.55 -10.35
CA GLU A 117 -3.61 -15.49 -11.48
C GLU A 117 -4.37 -15.27 -12.80
N GLU A 118 -5.50 -15.98 -13.02
CA GLU A 118 -6.39 -15.77 -14.18
C GLU A 118 -6.93 -14.33 -14.20
N ALA A 119 -7.40 -13.81 -13.05
CA ALA A 119 -7.86 -12.43 -12.95
C ALA A 119 -6.74 -11.43 -13.26
N LEU A 120 -5.51 -11.65 -12.79
CA LEU A 120 -4.36 -10.80 -13.06
C LEU A 120 -3.99 -10.80 -14.56
N LYS A 121 -3.98 -11.96 -15.22
CA LYS A 121 -3.77 -12.05 -16.68
C LYS A 121 -4.82 -11.23 -17.44
N ARG A 122 -6.10 -11.33 -17.05
CA ARG A 122 -7.19 -10.57 -17.66
C ARG A 122 -7.03 -9.06 -17.43
N ILE A 123 -6.65 -8.62 -16.24
CA ILE A 123 -6.42 -7.21 -15.89
C ILE A 123 -5.22 -6.67 -16.68
N THR A 124 -4.09 -7.34 -16.64
CA THR A 124 -2.85 -6.86 -17.26
C THR A 124 -2.89 -6.87 -18.80
N SER A 125 -3.70 -7.74 -19.40
CA SER A 125 -3.92 -7.77 -20.85
C SER A 125 -4.94 -6.73 -21.34
N ASN A 126 -5.67 -6.07 -20.44
CA ASN A 126 -6.64 -5.04 -20.82
C ASN A 126 -5.93 -3.79 -21.36
N ALA A 127 -6.36 -3.30 -22.52
CA ALA A 127 -5.75 -2.11 -23.15
C ALA A 127 -5.88 -0.82 -22.29
N GLY A 128 -6.78 -0.77 -21.31
CA GLY A 128 -6.92 0.32 -20.33
C GLY A 128 -5.97 0.20 -19.15
N PHE A 129 -5.25 -0.91 -18.98
CA PHE A 129 -4.28 -1.10 -17.90
C PHE A 129 -2.90 -0.59 -18.28
N LEU A 130 -2.16 -0.08 -17.29
CA LEU A 130 -0.76 0.29 -17.43
C LEU A 130 0.01 -0.11 -16.16
N SER A 131 1.00 -0.99 -16.32
CA SER A 131 2.04 -1.17 -15.30
C SER A 131 3.17 -0.18 -15.55
N CYS A 132 3.45 0.66 -14.56
CA CYS A 132 4.61 1.55 -14.60
C CYS A 132 5.13 1.82 -13.17
N PRO A 133 6.42 2.19 -13.02
CA PRO A 133 6.96 2.56 -11.72
C PRO A 133 6.14 3.67 -11.06
N ASN A 134 5.95 3.57 -9.74
CA ASN A 134 5.14 4.54 -8.98
C ASN A 134 5.62 5.99 -9.21
N GLY A 135 6.94 6.20 -9.30
CA GLY A 135 7.52 7.52 -9.58
C GLY A 135 7.17 8.11 -10.96
N GLU A 136 6.67 7.33 -11.91
CA GLU A 136 6.27 7.78 -13.24
C GLU A 136 4.77 8.06 -13.35
N ILE A 137 3.95 7.56 -12.43
CA ILE A 137 2.48 7.72 -12.46
C ILE A 137 2.11 9.20 -12.50
N ALA A 138 2.78 10.02 -11.69
CA ALA A 138 2.55 11.47 -11.62
C ALA A 138 2.73 12.18 -12.98
N ASP A 139 3.81 11.88 -13.70
CA ASP A 139 4.09 12.48 -15.01
C ASP A 139 3.07 12.02 -16.05
N LYS A 140 2.63 10.77 -15.96
CA LYS A 140 1.60 10.22 -16.85
C LYS A 140 0.20 10.77 -16.55
N MET A 141 -0.10 11.13 -15.30
CA MET A 141 -1.30 11.91 -14.95
C MET A 141 -1.25 13.30 -15.60
N LYS A 142 -0.11 14.01 -15.48
CA LYS A 142 0.07 15.36 -16.05
C LYS A 142 0.03 15.37 -17.57
N SER A 143 0.54 14.35 -18.23
CA SER A 143 0.46 14.20 -19.68
C SER A 143 -0.94 13.83 -20.19
N GLY A 144 -1.86 13.46 -19.30
CA GLY A 144 -3.20 12.99 -19.62
C GLY A 144 -3.26 11.57 -20.21
N GLU A 145 -2.17 10.81 -20.16
CA GLU A 145 -2.16 9.37 -20.49
C GLU A 145 -2.92 8.57 -19.45
N VAL A 146 -2.65 8.84 -18.16
CA VAL A 146 -3.27 8.18 -17.01
C VAL A 146 -4.41 9.04 -16.47
N ILE A 147 -5.60 8.44 -16.36
CA ILE A 147 -6.81 9.07 -15.82
C ILE A 147 -7.25 8.50 -14.48
N ALA A 148 -6.61 7.41 -14.02
CA ALA A 148 -6.69 6.89 -12.66
C ALA A 148 -5.39 6.14 -12.33
N GLY A 149 -4.99 6.13 -11.05
CA GLY A 149 -3.77 5.44 -10.66
C GLY A 149 -3.74 5.08 -9.17
N ILE A 150 -3.13 3.94 -8.87
CA ILE A 150 -2.89 3.51 -7.49
C ILE A 150 -1.58 4.12 -7.01
N SER A 151 -1.66 4.96 -5.98
CA SER A 151 -0.51 5.56 -5.31
C SER A 151 -0.87 5.96 -3.87
N GLY A 152 0.04 6.59 -3.16
CA GLY A 152 -0.16 7.04 -1.79
C GLY A 152 -0.25 8.57 -1.66
N VAL A 153 -0.33 9.06 -0.43
CA VAL A 153 -0.47 10.51 -0.13
C VAL A 153 0.68 11.35 -0.67
N TRP A 154 1.81 10.75 -0.99
CA TRP A 154 2.97 11.44 -1.59
C TRP A 154 2.69 12.01 -2.98
N ASP A 155 1.66 11.53 -3.69
CA ASP A 155 1.27 11.99 -5.01
C ASP A 155 0.07 12.95 -5.01
N VAL A 156 -0.45 13.33 -3.86
CA VAL A 156 -1.64 14.20 -3.76
C VAL A 156 -1.46 15.52 -4.48
N MET A 157 -0.27 16.12 -4.37
CA MET A 157 0.02 17.40 -5.03
C MET A 157 0.10 17.25 -6.54
N ASN A 158 0.70 16.15 -7.01
CA ASN A 158 0.78 15.82 -8.43
C ASN A 158 -0.60 15.57 -9.06
N ALA A 159 -1.46 14.80 -8.38
CA ALA A 159 -2.81 14.54 -8.85
C ALA A 159 -3.69 15.82 -8.89
N LYS A 160 -3.56 16.69 -7.89
CA LYS A 160 -4.22 18.01 -7.88
C LYS A 160 -3.69 18.92 -9.01
N GLU A 161 -2.40 18.90 -9.28
CA GLU A 161 -1.81 19.66 -10.38
C GLU A 161 -2.31 19.15 -11.74
N ALA A 162 -2.41 17.83 -11.91
CA ALA A 162 -2.84 17.20 -13.15
C ALA A 162 -4.32 17.43 -13.46
N TRP A 163 -5.20 17.39 -12.44
CA TRP A 163 -6.66 17.32 -12.65
C TRP A 163 -7.44 18.48 -11.99
N GLY A 164 -6.79 19.35 -11.23
CA GLY A 164 -7.44 20.54 -10.66
C GLY A 164 -8.69 20.21 -9.82
N ALA A 165 -9.84 20.77 -10.23
CA ALA A 165 -11.13 20.53 -9.57
C ALA A 165 -11.67 19.11 -9.77
N ASP A 166 -11.25 18.42 -10.82
CA ASP A 166 -11.70 17.08 -11.18
C ASP A 166 -10.89 15.97 -10.49
N TYR A 167 -9.92 16.36 -9.66
CA TYR A 167 -9.21 15.45 -8.79
C TYR A 167 -10.15 14.71 -7.84
N GLY A 168 -10.06 13.38 -7.84
CA GLY A 168 -10.73 12.49 -6.91
C GLY A 168 -9.76 11.51 -6.26
N ALA A 169 -10.11 11.03 -5.07
CA ALA A 169 -9.41 9.95 -4.40
C ALA A 169 -10.42 9.09 -3.63
N CYS A 170 -10.26 7.77 -3.69
CA CYS A 170 -11.11 6.81 -3.00
C CYS A 170 -10.30 5.57 -2.58
N LYS A 171 -10.88 4.73 -1.72
CA LYS A 171 -10.29 3.41 -1.45
C LYS A 171 -10.08 2.64 -2.76
N LEU A 172 -9.24 1.61 -2.75
CA LEU A 172 -9.08 0.73 -3.90
C LEU A 172 -10.44 0.11 -4.31
N PRO A 173 -10.67 -0.09 -5.61
CA PRO A 173 -11.88 -0.74 -6.11
C PRO A 173 -11.96 -2.22 -5.72
N ALA A 174 -13.10 -2.84 -5.99
CA ALA A 174 -13.18 -4.29 -6.11
C ALA A 174 -12.73 -4.74 -7.51
N TYR A 175 -12.32 -6.00 -7.65
CA TYR A 175 -12.04 -6.64 -8.94
C TYR A 175 -12.78 -7.98 -9.01
N THR A 176 -13.09 -8.44 -10.21
CA THR A 176 -13.75 -9.72 -10.41
C THR A 176 -12.74 -10.86 -10.34
N CYS A 177 -12.97 -11.83 -9.46
CA CYS A 177 -12.18 -13.05 -9.32
C CYS A 177 -13.10 -14.23 -9.00
N ALA A 178 -12.94 -15.36 -9.67
CA ALA A 178 -13.79 -16.56 -9.51
C ALA A 178 -15.30 -16.25 -9.57
N GLY A 179 -15.71 -15.31 -10.45
CA GLY A 179 -17.11 -14.89 -10.61
C GLY A 179 -17.67 -14.05 -9.45
N ARG A 180 -16.80 -13.52 -8.57
CA ARG A 180 -17.18 -12.69 -7.42
C ARG A 180 -16.46 -11.35 -7.45
N GLU A 181 -17.05 -10.33 -6.85
CA GLU A 181 -16.42 -9.06 -6.57
C GLU A 181 -15.55 -9.18 -5.29
N VAL A 182 -14.26 -8.96 -5.42
CA VAL A 182 -13.29 -9.01 -4.33
C VAL A 182 -12.73 -7.62 -4.09
N GLN A 183 -12.96 -7.07 -2.90
CA GLN A 183 -12.39 -5.78 -2.52
C GLN A 183 -10.87 -5.87 -2.46
N MET A 184 -10.17 -5.05 -3.25
CA MET A 184 -8.70 -4.99 -3.20
C MET A 184 -8.22 -4.60 -1.81
N ALA A 185 -7.22 -5.34 -1.33
CA ALA A 185 -6.54 -5.07 -0.07
C ALA A 185 -5.41 -4.07 -0.23
N SER A 186 -4.74 -3.71 0.86
CA SER A 186 -3.49 -2.97 0.81
C SER A 186 -2.57 -3.34 1.96
N PHE A 187 -1.27 -3.15 1.76
CA PHE A 187 -0.42 -2.96 2.92
C PHE A 187 -0.69 -1.58 3.52
N THR A 188 -0.65 -1.51 4.83
CA THR A 188 -0.66 -0.27 5.60
C THR A 188 0.68 -0.11 6.30
N GLY A 189 1.07 1.12 6.54
CA GLY A 189 2.30 1.43 7.24
C GLY A 189 2.23 2.77 7.95
N TYR A 190 3.26 3.02 8.72
CA TYR A 190 3.42 4.24 9.51
C TYR A 190 4.83 4.74 9.32
N LYS A 191 5.00 6.05 9.08
CA LYS A 191 6.34 6.64 9.11
C LYS A 191 6.69 6.99 10.53
N MET A 192 7.92 6.69 10.89
CA MET A 192 8.43 6.92 12.25
C MET A 192 9.88 7.34 12.22
N MET A 193 10.32 8.02 13.25
CA MET A 193 11.73 8.35 13.47
C MET A 193 12.34 7.37 14.45
N GLY A 194 13.38 6.67 14.03
CA GLY A 194 14.15 5.76 14.88
C GLY A 194 15.53 6.34 15.17
N VAL A 195 16.04 6.09 16.38
CA VAL A 195 17.38 6.51 16.77
C VAL A 195 18.33 5.35 16.65
N ASN A 196 19.43 5.53 15.90
CA ASN A 196 20.44 4.51 15.69
C ASN A 196 21.15 4.19 17.01
N ALA A 197 21.19 2.89 17.39
CA ALA A 197 21.84 2.42 18.61
C ALA A 197 23.36 2.65 18.65
N TYR A 198 23.99 2.89 17.52
CA TYR A 198 25.42 3.20 17.40
C TYR A 198 25.74 4.71 17.45
N SER A 199 24.70 5.59 17.58
CA SER A 199 24.92 7.02 17.75
C SER A 199 25.75 7.31 19.01
N LYS A 200 26.68 8.24 18.89
CA LYS A 200 27.44 8.74 20.04
C LYS A 200 26.66 9.76 20.88
N ASN A 201 25.58 10.31 20.32
CA ASN A 201 24.75 11.35 20.93
C ASN A 201 23.29 10.89 21.05
N LYS A 202 23.04 9.73 21.66
CA LYS A 202 21.72 9.08 21.70
C LYS A 202 20.65 9.97 22.34
N ASP A 203 20.98 10.62 23.47
CA ASP A 203 20.03 11.47 24.20
C ASP A 203 19.59 12.67 23.37
N TRP A 204 20.52 13.32 22.66
CA TRP A 204 20.18 14.41 21.74
C TRP A 204 19.42 13.92 20.52
N ALA A 205 19.74 12.76 19.99
CA ALA A 205 19.05 12.15 18.87
C ALA A 205 17.60 11.76 19.26
N CYS A 206 17.38 11.25 20.48
CA CYS A 206 16.03 10.99 20.99
C CYS A 206 15.23 12.28 21.14
N LYS A 207 15.79 13.34 21.72
CA LYS A 207 15.14 14.64 21.83
C LYS A 207 14.80 15.25 20.46
N LEU A 208 15.70 15.10 19.48
CA LEU A 208 15.45 15.57 18.12
C LEU A 208 14.32 14.77 17.46
N ALA A 209 14.33 13.44 17.59
CA ALA A 209 13.28 12.59 17.03
C ALA A 209 11.91 12.91 17.64
N ASP A 210 11.85 13.06 18.95
CA ASP A 210 10.66 13.47 19.69
C ASP A 210 10.14 14.83 19.21
N TRP A 211 11.01 15.83 19.16
CA TRP A 211 10.64 17.15 18.64
C TRP A 211 10.15 17.10 17.19
N MET A 212 10.81 16.35 16.31
CA MET A 212 10.41 16.22 14.91
C MET A 212 9.06 15.55 14.73
N THR A 213 8.61 14.77 15.69
CA THR A 213 7.36 13.99 15.62
C THR A 213 6.27 14.45 16.58
N ASN A 214 6.48 15.57 17.28
CA ASN A 214 5.48 16.16 18.17
C ASN A 214 4.24 16.67 17.41
N GLU A 215 3.19 16.99 18.15
CA GLU A 215 1.91 17.48 17.61
C GLU A 215 2.06 18.63 16.61
N GLU A 216 2.87 19.65 16.97
CA GLU A 216 3.07 20.85 16.16
C GLU A 216 3.71 20.51 14.80
N ASN A 217 4.79 19.73 14.81
CA ASN A 217 5.47 19.33 13.58
C ASN A 217 4.62 18.39 12.72
N GLN A 218 3.76 17.57 13.30
CA GLN A 218 2.80 16.77 12.55
C GLN A 218 1.71 17.64 11.91
N LYS A 219 1.22 18.68 12.58
CA LYS A 219 0.32 19.68 12.00
C LYS A 219 0.95 20.45 10.84
N ILE A 220 2.22 20.84 10.96
CA ILE A 220 2.96 21.48 9.87
C ILE A 220 3.06 20.54 8.65
N ARG A 221 3.42 19.27 8.85
CA ARG A 221 3.46 18.30 7.74
C ARG A 221 2.10 18.11 7.07
N PHE A 222 1.02 18.11 7.86
CA PHE A 222 -0.32 18.06 7.28
C PHE A 222 -0.59 19.30 6.41
N THR A 223 -0.33 20.50 6.93
CA THR A 223 -0.60 21.76 6.22
C THR A 223 0.22 21.88 4.93
N GLU A 224 1.52 21.57 5.01
CA GLU A 224 2.46 21.80 3.91
C GLU A 224 2.52 20.63 2.90
N ARG A 225 2.19 19.42 3.35
CA ARG A 225 2.39 18.18 2.58
C ARG A 225 1.16 17.29 2.46
N ASN A 226 0.04 17.64 3.10
CA ASN A 226 -1.16 16.83 3.23
C ASN A 226 -0.87 15.42 3.79
N GLN A 227 0.13 15.28 4.68
CA GLN A 227 0.46 14.02 5.33
C GLN A 227 -0.43 13.82 6.56
N GLY A 228 -1.07 12.64 6.65
CA GLY A 228 -1.96 12.28 7.74
C GLY A 228 -1.17 12.07 9.05
N PRO A 229 -1.45 12.84 10.11
CA PRO A 229 -0.72 12.74 11.37
C PRO A 229 -1.04 11.45 12.14
N SER A 230 -0.05 10.96 12.87
CA SER A 230 -0.20 9.91 13.89
C SER A 230 -0.65 10.47 15.24
N ASN A 231 -0.30 11.70 15.57
CA ASN A 231 -0.70 12.33 16.82
C ASN A 231 -2.23 12.51 16.89
N ILE A 232 -2.84 12.08 17.98
CA ILE A 232 -4.31 12.02 18.17
C ILE A 232 -4.95 13.41 18.03
N ASN A 233 -4.36 14.44 18.63
CA ASN A 233 -4.90 15.79 18.58
C ASN A 233 -4.78 16.39 17.18
N ALA A 234 -3.64 16.17 16.51
CA ALA A 234 -3.44 16.62 15.14
C ALA A 234 -4.42 15.90 14.19
N ALA A 235 -4.61 14.59 14.35
CA ALA A 235 -5.53 13.79 13.55
C ALA A 235 -7.01 14.16 13.74
N ALA A 236 -7.38 14.71 14.89
CA ALA A 236 -8.73 15.17 15.19
C ALA A 236 -9.12 16.48 14.45
N SER A 237 -8.19 17.15 13.75
CA SER A 237 -8.47 18.40 13.05
C SER A 237 -9.59 18.22 12.00
N PRO A 238 -10.60 19.11 11.99
CA PRO A 238 -11.67 19.08 10.98
C PRO A 238 -11.16 19.22 9.53
N ASP A 239 -10.00 19.84 9.34
CA ASP A 239 -9.44 20.05 8.01
C ASP A 239 -8.89 18.74 7.41
N ILE A 240 -8.46 17.79 8.22
CA ILE A 240 -8.04 16.45 7.77
C ILE A 240 -9.18 15.73 7.07
N LYS A 241 -10.39 15.83 7.60
CA LYS A 241 -11.60 15.21 7.02
C LYS A 241 -11.97 15.76 5.65
N LYS A 242 -11.46 16.92 5.27
CA LYS A 242 -11.71 17.55 3.96
C LYS A 242 -10.73 17.09 2.88
N VAL A 243 -9.65 16.42 3.25
CA VAL A 243 -8.64 15.94 2.30
C VAL A 243 -9.05 14.57 1.76
N ALA A 244 -9.48 14.53 0.50
CA ALA A 244 -9.97 13.31 -0.15
C ALA A 244 -8.95 12.14 -0.06
N ALA A 245 -7.66 12.40 -0.25
CA ALA A 245 -6.60 11.39 -0.14
C ALA A 245 -6.52 10.77 1.26
N ILE A 246 -6.65 11.58 2.32
CA ILE A 246 -6.62 11.06 3.70
C ILE A 246 -7.87 10.23 3.99
N GLN A 247 -9.06 10.67 3.51
CA GLN A 247 -10.27 9.86 3.63
C GLN A 247 -10.12 8.54 2.88
N ALA A 248 -9.54 8.55 1.68
CA ALA A 248 -9.27 7.34 0.91
C ALA A 248 -8.35 6.36 1.66
N VAL A 249 -7.29 6.84 2.33
CA VAL A 249 -6.42 6.01 3.19
C VAL A 249 -7.20 5.43 4.36
N ILE A 250 -8.01 6.25 5.05
CA ILE A 250 -8.84 5.80 6.19
C ILE A 250 -9.84 4.74 5.75
N ASP A 251 -10.49 4.93 4.60
CA ASP A 251 -11.45 3.95 4.09
C ASP A 251 -10.75 2.67 3.61
N GLN A 252 -9.57 2.79 3.02
CA GLN A 252 -8.76 1.66 2.59
C GLN A 252 -8.19 0.87 3.79
N SER A 253 -7.89 1.51 4.90
CA SER A 253 -7.31 0.85 6.09
C SER A 253 -8.19 -0.27 6.65
N LYS A 254 -9.51 -0.21 6.42
CA LYS A 254 -10.46 -1.28 6.77
C LYS A 254 -10.18 -2.60 6.04
N TYR A 255 -9.47 -2.52 4.92
CA TYR A 255 -9.06 -3.62 4.05
C TYR A 255 -7.53 -3.76 4.01
N GLY A 256 -6.86 -3.12 4.97
CA GLY A 256 -5.42 -3.07 5.06
C GLY A 256 -4.84 -4.06 6.06
N THR A 257 -3.61 -4.46 5.82
CA THR A 257 -2.80 -5.25 6.74
C THR A 257 -1.47 -4.57 6.96
N LEU A 258 -1.01 -4.52 8.21
CA LEU A 258 0.29 -3.95 8.50
C LEU A 258 1.37 -4.70 7.70
N GLN A 259 2.20 -3.94 6.97
CA GLN A 259 3.29 -4.49 6.17
C GLN A 259 4.37 -5.12 7.06
N ARG A 260 4.17 -6.41 7.37
CA ARG A 260 5.11 -7.26 8.10
C ARG A 260 5.33 -8.53 7.31
N VAL A 261 6.35 -8.51 6.47
CA VAL A 261 6.77 -9.64 5.63
C VAL A 261 8.27 -9.79 5.67
N GLY A 262 8.76 -11.01 5.59
CA GLY A 262 10.18 -11.32 5.45
C GLY A 262 10.72 -10.93 4.07
N ASN A 263 12.03 -10.79 3.96
CA ASN A 263 12.68 -10.25 2.75
C ASN A 263 12.43 -11.08 1.48
N SER A 264 12.23 -12.40 1.60
CA SER A 264 11.95 -13.29 0.46
C SER A 264 10.66 -12.94 -0.30
N TYR A 265 9.71 -12.26 0.37
CA TYR A 265 8.46 -11.80 -0.25
C TYR A 265 8.71 -10.91 -1.48
N TRP A 266 9.62 -9.97 -1.39
CA TRP A 266 9.78 -8.90 -2.40
C TRP A 266 10.23 -9.41 -3.75
N ASP A 267 11.29 -10.22 -3.78
CA ASP A 267 11.84 -10.75 -5.03
C ASP A 267 10.93 -11.81 -5.64
N ALA A 268 10.30 -12.65 -4.82
CA ALA A 268 9.35 -13.65 -5.29
C ALA A 268 8.13 -12.98 -5.97
N CYS A 269 7.51 -12.00 -5.31
CA CYS A 269 6.37 -11.27 -5.86
C CYS A 269 6.74 -10.45 -7.10
N LYS A 270 7.96 -9.86 -7.12
CA LYS A 270 8.45 -9.16 -8.31
C LYS A 270 8.58 -10.11 -9.50
N SER A 271 9.22 -11.26 -9.31
CA SER A 271 9.40 -12.26 -10.37
C SER A 271 8.06 -12.79 -10.90
N PHE A 272 7.10 -13.02 -10.01
CA PHE A 272 5.74 -13.40 -10.39
C PHE A 272 5.06 -12.31 -11.23
N ALA A 273 5.10 -11.06 -10.77
CA ALA A 273 4.51 -9.93 -11.49
C ALA A 273 5.13 -9.76 -12.89
N ASP A 274 6.46 -9.85 -13.00
CA ASP A 274 7.17 -9.79 -14.28
C ASP A 274 6.74 -10.93 -15.21
N THR A 275 6.52 -12.15 -14.67
CA THR A 275 6.04 -13.31 -15.44
C THR A 275 4.62 -13.07 -15.98
N ILE A 276 3.70 -12.56 -15.14
CA ILE A 276 2.34 -12.20 -15.58
C ILE A 276 2.38 -11.14 -16.69
N LEU A 277 3.15 -10.06 -16.51
CA LEU A 277 3.26 -8.97 -17.48
C LEU A 277 3.86 -9.42 -18.83
N SER A 278 4.77 -10.41 -18.81
CA SER A 278 5.35 -10.97 -20.02
C SER A 278 4.46 -12.03 -20.70
N GLY A 279 3.28 -12.33 -20.15
CA GLY A 279 2.36 -13.34 -20.66
C GLY A 279 2.80 -14.77 -20.40
N ASN A 280 3.57 -15.00 -19.32
CA ASN A 280 4.06 -16.33 -18.91
C ASN A 280 4.84 -17.06 -20.02
N THR A 281 5.79 -16.36 -20.62
CA THR A 281 6.61 -16.90 -21.73
C THR A 281 7.41 -18.14 -21.37
N GLY A 282 7.58 -18.45 -20.07
CA GLY A 282 8.20 -19.68 -19.56
C GLY A 282 7.32 -20.91 -19.69
N GLY A 283 6.02 -20.75 -19.98
CA GLY A 283 5.08 -21.83 -20.24
C GLY A 283 4.74 -22.71 -19.03
N LEU A 284 4.87 -22.17 -17.80
CA LEU A 284 4.41 -22.84 -16.58
C LEU A 284 2.88 -22.95 -16.59
N SER A 285 2.34 -24.05 -16.06
CA SER A 285 0.92 -24.10 -15.74
C SER A 285 0.58 -23.09 -14.63
N GLU A 286 -0.68 -22.72 -14.51
CA GLU A 286 -1.14 -21.74 -13.50
C GLU A 286 -0.77 -22.19 -12.09
N GLN A 287 -0.96 -23.46 -11.76
CA GLN A 287 -0.58 -23.99 -10.46
C GLN A 287 0.94 -23.99 -10.23
N GLU A 288 1.74 -24.39 -11.22
CA GLU A 288 3.20 -24.34 -11.12
C GLU A 288 3.70 -22.90 -10.88
N LEU A 289 3.09 -21.92 -11.53
CA LEU A 289 3.45 -20.51 -11.32
C LEU A 289 3.11 -20.04 -9.89
N MET A 290 1.97 -20.47 -9.37
CA MET A 290 1.59 -20.21 -7.97
C MET A 290 2.50 -20.92 -6.97
N ASP A 291 2.92 -22.17 -7.27
CA ASP A 291 3.84 -22.93 -6.41
C ASP A 291 5.22 -22.25 -6.38
N VAL A 292 5.74 -21.80 -7.52
CA VAL A 292 7.01 -21.04 -7.58
C VAL A 292 6.92 -19.72 -6.79
N LEU A 293 5.79 -19.01 -6.86
CA LEU A 293 5.58 -17.81 -6.06
C LEU A 293 5.64 -18.11 -4.56
N VAL A 294 4.90 -19.12 -4.09
CA VAL A 294 4.82 -19.45 -2.66
C VAL A 294 6.16 -20.03 -2.16
N ASP A 295 6.81 -20.87 -2.92
CA ASP A 295 8.14 -21.38 -2.60
C ASP A 295 9.15 -20.24 -2.43
N GLY A 296 9.11 -19.25 -3.34
CA GLY A 296 9.93 -18.06 -3.24
C GLY A 296 9.62 -17.21 -2.01
N ILE A 297 8.33 -16.96 -1.71
CA ILE A 297 7.89 -16.18 -0.55
C ILE A 297 8.33 -16.85 0.77
N THR A 298 8.21 -18.17 0.86
CA THR A 298 8.48 -18.95 2.09
C THR A 298 9.94 -19.38 2.22
N ALA A 299 10.76 -19.13 1.19
CA ALA A 299 12.18 -19.48 1.20
C ALA A 299 12.92 -18.83 2.40
N SER A 300 13.74 -19.62 3.09
CA SER A 300 14.61 -19.11 4.13
C SER A 300 15.76 -18.31 3.52
N THR A 301 15.85 -17.03 3.87
CA THR A 301 16.99 -16.16 3.50
C THR A 301 18.10 -16.17 4.53
N VAL A 302 17.93 -16.95 5.60
CA VAL A 302 18.96 -17.12 6.66
C VAL A 302 19.98 -18.15 6.18
N LYS A 303 21.19 -17.70 5.86
CA LYS A 303 22.36 -18.55 5.66
C LYS A 303 23.10 -18.75 6.96
#